data_31dd39d6bb477793b158dcaa8fd03f23
#
_entry.id   31dd39d6bb477793b158dcaa8fd03f23
#
_cell.length_a   1.000
_cell.length_b   1.000
_cell.length_c   1.000
_cell.angle_alpha   90.00
_cell.angle_beta   90.00
_cell.angle_gamma   90.00
#
_symmetry.space_group_name_H-M   'P 1'
#
loop_
_entity.id
_entity.type
_entity.pdbx_description
1 polymer ?
#
loop_
_entity_poly.entity_id
_entity_poly.type
_entity_poly.pdbx_seq_one_letter_code
_entity_poly.pdbx_strand_id
1 'polypeptide(L)'
;VLKPFSLLSFCLLSLFWSSVGFAQQPVMLPENIRGALCLVKADNKIVLVNEVITKQISLPGGTVSPGESPELAAQRETWEETGLVVTVGHTLGYTDTAIVYSCRSDSDVIAFESKNSRNGHELPIWFAPHYGVEIASAMLVDPYRIDALQYRYPEQWEQIKTMYQDAHSQSVMYVDDLVAAAPRFQQVELRWIMGLQNAVMALPDSLNVAVHKIAIWISKLSNPWLLIILFPLVAYYLGKASVYKIFFVVTVTSLLSLVAQQGFALPRPHAYIPLLELCQSYGYGFPSLPIAVWFGVGLSLLRAFDQLDFNRTFVGFIVLMGLLILAKFYVGEAFLTDMAIGALLGALVAWHIVRLDAKSYTDVRILLSSRGVWWGLTLVAALLATLWPLPIFTAWLAILLTASALVMAKSSESLQITPQRMWLVMILLLAINQGLGFGATFVSYSSVLSLVVETIRFPTLMLVFAWLLRKCRA
;
A
#
# COMPACT_ATOMS: atom_id res chain seq x y z
N VAL A 1 -56.58 -16.71 34.64
CA VAL A 1 -55.76 -15.50 34.95
C VAL A 1 -54.54 -15.94 35.68
N LEU A 2 -53.42 -16.21 34.91
CA LEU A 2 -52.12 -16.53 35.45
C LEU A 2 -51.21 -15.31 35.23
N LYS A 3 -50.62 -14.81 36.30
CA LYS A 3 -49.80 -13.59 36.36
C LYS A 3 -48.45 -13.81 35.67
N PRO A 4 -47.93 -12.85 34.87
CA PRO A 4 -46.63 -12.95 34.18
C PRO A 4 -45.48 -12.48 35.06
N PHE A 5 -45.34 -12.99 36.31
CA PHE A 5 -44.30 -12.55 37.24
C PHE A 5 -43.20 -13.62 37.53
N SER A 6 -43.33 -14.85 36.95
CA SER A 6 -42.39 -15.94 37.26
C SER A 6 -41.33 -16.16 36.22
N LEU A 7 -41.43 -15.56 35.01
CA LEU A 7 -40.40 -15.71 33.97
C LEU A 7 -39.24 -14.71 34.07
N LEU A 8 -39.44 -13.54 34.69
CA LEU A 8 -38.38 -12.55 34.84
C LEU A 8 -37.38 -12.93 35.95
N SER A 9 -37.80 -13.69 36.99
CA SER A 9 -36.88 -14.13 38.03
C SER A 9 -35.95 -15.26 37.63
N PHE A 10 -36.31 -16.05 36.61
CA PHE A 10 -35.44 -17.14 36.13
C PHE A 10 -34.33 -16.65 35.16
N CYS A 11 -34.58 -15.56 34.42
CA CYS A 11 -33.56 -14.95 33.58
C CYS A 11 -32.53 -14.13 34.35
N LEU A 12 -32.84 -13.66 35.54
CA LEU A 12 -31.86 -12.90 36.36
C LEU A 12 -30.94 -13.80 37.19
N LEU A 13 -31.31 -15.06 37.45
CA LEU A 13 -30.42 -16.01 38.13
C LEU A 13 -29.43 -16.73 37.20
N SER A 14 -29.66 -16.73 35.88
CA SER A 14 -28.75 -17.31 34.92
C SER A 14 -27.56 -16.36 34.54
N LEU A 15 -27.66 -15.08 34.90
CA LEU A 15 -26.61 -14.07 34.66
C LEU A 15 -25.48 -14.05 35.71
N PHE A 16 -25.63 -14.82 36.80
CA PHE A 16 -24.62 -14.90 37.87
C PHE A 16 -23.79 -16.18 37.89
N TRP A 17 -23.94 -17.06 36.90
CA TRP A 17 -22.94 -18.10 36.67
C TRP A 17 -21.84 -17.60 35.73
N SER A 18 -21.19 -16.55 36.16
CA SER A 18 -19.90 -16.17 35.62
C SER A 18 -18.97 -17.36 35.87
N SER A 19 -18.59 -18.04 34.79
CA SER A 19 -17.48 -18.97 34.79
C SER A 19 -16.30 -18.33 35.54
N VAL A 20 -15.89 -18.95 36.62
CA VAL A 20 -14.59 -18.71 37.24
C VAL A 20 -13.57 -19.20 36.20
N GLY A 21 -13.23 -18.35 35.27
CA GLY A 21 -12.07 -18.54 34.43
C GLY A 21 -10.88 -18.57 35.38
N PHE A 22 -10.16 -19.68 35.41
CA PHE A 22 -8.83 -19.72 35.99
C PHE A 22 -8.03 -18.62 35.29
N ALA A 23 -7.86 -17.49 35.96
CA ALA A 23 -6.91 -16.48 35.55
C ALA A 23 -5.54 -17.18 35.62
N GLN A 24 -4.98 -17.56 34.48
CA GLN A 24 -3.58 -17.90 34.39
C GLN A 24 -2.82 -16.73 35.02
N GLN A 25 -1.97 -17.03 35.99
CA GLN A 25 -1.13 -16.00 36.57
C GLN A 25 -0.37 -15.31 35.45
N PRO A 26 -0.37 -13.98 35.38
CA PRO A 26 0.37 -13.28 34.36
C PRO A 26 1.83 -13.71 34.46
N VAL A 27 2.36 -14.32 33.42
CA VAL A 27 3.79 -14.58 33.29
C VAL A 27 4.46 -13.21 33.40
N MET A 28 5.22 -13.00 34.50
CA MET A 28 5.99 -11.76 34.67
C MET A 28 7.10 -11.77 33.61
N LEU A 29 6.84 -11.11 32.50
CA LEU A 29 7.87 -10.84 31.50
C LEU A 29 8.90 -9.85 32.05
N PRO A 30 10.17 -9.96 31.66
CA PRO A 30 11.14 -8.91 31.89
C PRO A 30 10.59 -7.56 31.42
N GLU A 31 10.80 -6.49 32.16
CA GLU A 31 10.22 -5.16 31.88
C GLU A 31 10.55 -4.60 30.50
N ASN A 32 11.64 -5.05 29.89
CA ASN A 32 12.07 -4.68 28.55
C ASN A 32 11.34 -5.45 27.42
N ILE A 33 10.68 -6.58 27.73
CA ILE A 33 10.01 -7.40 26.73
C ILE A 33 8.61 -6.85 26.45
N ARG A 34 8.39 -6.40 25.23
CA ARG A 34 7.14 -5.80 24.75
C ARG A 34 6.56 -6.51 23.52
N GLY A 35 7.34 -7.38 22.91
CA GLY A 35 6.96 -8.10 21.68
C GLY A 35 7.05 -9.61 21.84
N ALA A 36 6.35 -10.32 20.96
CA ALA A 36 6.39 -11.76 20.84
C ALA A 36 6.50 -12.14 19.36
N LEU A 37 7.46 -13.02 19.04
CA LEU A 37 7.80 -13.40 17.68
C LEU A 37 7.67 -14.92 17.54
N CYS A 38 7.21 -15.35 16.38
CA CYS A 38 7.17 -16.75 15.97
C CYS A 38 8.33 -17.08 15.02
N LEU A 39 9.15 -18.04 15.38
CA LEU A 39 10.08 -18.67 14.46
C LEU A 39 9.46 -19.95 13.91
N VAL A 40 8.97 -19.85 12.68
CA VAL A 40 8.41 -20.99 11.93
C VAL A 40 9.49 -21.57 11.03
N LYS A 41 9.94 -22.80 11.34
CA LYS A 41 10.93 -23.52 10.54
C LYS A 41 10.25 -24.60 9.72
N ALA A 42 10.49 -24.62 8.42
CA ALA A 42 9.93 -25.62 7.52
C ALA A 42 10.93 -25.93 6.41
N ASP A 43 11.12 -27.21 6.08
CA ASP A 43 12.06 -27.70 5.07
C ASP A 43 13.47 -27.07 5.20
N ASN A 44 13.99 -27.01 6.43
CA ASN A 44 15.27 -26.37 6.75
C ASN A 44 15.38 -24.90 6.28
N LYS A 45 14.27 -24.21 6.26
CA LYS A 45 14.17 -22.79 5.96
C LYS A 45 13.34 -22.09 7.04
N ILE A 46 13.42 -20.78 7.10
CA ILE A 46 12.70 -19.93 8.06
C ILE A 46 11.67 -19.08 7.33
N VAL A 47 10.50 -18.89 7.93
CA VAL A 47 9.51 -17.94 7.43
C VAL A 47 9.91 -16.53 7.87
N LEU A 48 10.07 -15.63 6.89
CA LEU A 48 10.31 -14.21 7.11
C LEU A 48 9.27 -13.39 6.36
N VAL A 49 8.88 -12.27 6.94
CA VAL A 49 7.97 -11.29 6.35
C VAL A 49 8.73 -10.08 5.83
N ASN A 50 8.22 -9.46 4.78
CA ASN A 50 8.77 -8.27 4.14
C ASN A 50 7.86 -7.09 4.51
N GLU A 51 8.34 -6.15 5.30
CA GLU A 51 7.54 -5.05 5.81
C GLU A 51 7.37 -3.92 4.77
N VAL A 52 6.16 -3.38 4.64
CA VAL A 52 5.83 -2.30 3.70
C VAL A 52 6.51 -0.99 4.08
N ILE A 53 6.51 -0.65 5.36
CA ILE A 53 6.94 0.67 5.86
C ILE A 53 8.45 0.73 6.03
N THR A 54 9.04 -0.24 6.72
CA THR A 54 10.48 -0.29 7.00
C THR A 54 11.29 -0.76 5.80
N LYS A 55 10.64 -1.52 4.87
CA LYS A 55 11.26 -2.19 3.70
C LYS A 55 12.33 -3.20 4.10
N GLN A 56 12.27 -3.67 5.33
CA GLN A 56 13.16 -4.68 5.90
C GLN A 56 12.42 -6.00 6.05
N ILE A 57 13.17 -7.06 6.28
CA ILE A 57 12.62 -8.36 6.62
C ILE A 57 12.67 -8.57 8.14
N SER A 58 11.67 -9.31 8.66
CA SER A 58 11.58 -9.65 10.08
C SER A 58 10.98 -11.04 10.28
N LEU A 59 11.09 -11.58 11.49
CA LEU A 59 10.26 -12.70 11.91
C LEU A 59 8.81 -12.23 12.04
N PRO A 60 7.83 -13.11 11.75
CA PRO A 60 6.43 -12.82 12.05
C PRO A 60 6.25 -12.56 13.55
N GLY A 61 5.53 -11.51 13.88
CA GLY A 61 5.23 -11.16 15.26
C GLY A 61 5.15 -9.66 15.52
N GLY A 62 4.70 -9.29 16.70
CA GLY A 62 4.45 -7.91 17.03
C GLY A 62 4.34 -7.62 18.52
N THR A 63 3.64 -6.55 18.85
CA THR A 63 3.51 -6.06 20.24
C THR A 63 2.48 -6.88 21.01
N VAL A 64 2.85 -7.26 22.24
CA VAL A 64 1.92 -7.88 23.20
C VAL A 64 0.94 -6.82 23.70
N SER A 65 -0.36 -7.04 23.45
CA SER A 65 -1.40 -6.12 23.87
C SER A 65 -1.65 -6.18 25.38
N PRO A 66 -2.15 -5.11 26.03
CA PRO A 66 -2.47 -5.15 27.44
C PRO A 66 -3.46 -6.28 27.79
N GLY A 67 -3.04 -7.18 28.69
CA GLY A 67 -3.84 -8.33 29.12
C GLY A 67 -3.74 -9.58 28.22
N GLU A 68 -2.96 -9.52 27.14
CA GLU A 68 -2.65 -10.64 26.27
C GLU A 68 -1.42 -11.40 26.78
N SER A 69 -1.42 -12.74 26.65
CA SER A 69 -0.18 -13.49 26.90
C SER A 69 0.75 -13.39 25.67
N PRO A 70 2.08 -13.48 25.86
CA PRO A 70 3.02 -13.41 24.73
C PRO A 70 2.82 -14.50 23.70
N GLU A 71 2.41 -15.69 24.12
CA GLU A 71 2.10 -16.82 23.24
C GLU A 71 0.92 -16.49 22.33
N LEU A 72 -0.16 -15.90 22.88
CA LEU A 72 -1.33 -15.46 22.11
C LEU A 72 -0.97 -14.32 21.15
N ALA A 73 -0.13 -13.37 21.60
CA ALA A 73 0.36 -12.31 20.73
C ALA A 73 1.17 -12.88 19.53
N ALA A 74 2.10 -13.80 19.79
CA ALA A 74 2.88 -14.45 18.73
C ALA A 74 1.98 -15.21 17.74
N GLN A 75 0.96 -15.93 18.23
CA GLN A 75 -0.01 -16.64 17.38
C GLN A 75 -0.84 -15.67 16.53
N ARG A 76 -1.41 -14.63 17.15
CA ARG A 76 -2.25 -13.61 16.50
C ARG A 76 -1.48 -12.88 15.41
N GLU A 77 -0.31 -12.35 15.73
CA GLU A 77 0.54 -11.60 14.80
C GLU A 77 0.98 -12.49 13.62
N THR A 78 1.39 -13.75 13.89
CA THR A 78 1.78 -14.66 12.82
C THR A 78 0.63 -14.90 11.84
N TRP A 79 -0.59 -15.07 12.34
CA TRP A 79 -1.77 -15.20 11.48
C TRP A 79 -2.08 -13.90 10.72
N GLU A 80 -2.01 -12.76 11.40
CA GLU A 80 -2.29 -11.46 10.78
C GLU A 80 -1.30 -11.11 9.67
N GLU A 81 -0.04 -11.51 9.81
CA GLU A 81 1.03 -11.20 8.85
C GLU A 81 1.22 -12.25 7.75
N THR A 82 1.02 -13.52 8.06
CA THR A 82 1.33 -14.62 7.13
C THR A 82 0.12 -15.46 6.73
N GLY A 83 -1.01 -15.34 7.44
CA GLY A 83 -2.16 -16.22 7.29
C GLY A 83 -1.94 -17.65 7.85
N LEU A 84 -0.79 -17.92 8.48
CA LEU A 84 -0.51 -19.21 9.12
C LEU A 84 -1.13 -19.26 10.51
N VAL A 85 -2.02 -20.20 10.74
CA VAL A 85 -2.49 -20.53 12.09
C VAL A 85 -1.43 -21.44 12.71
N VAL A 86 -0.86 -20.99 13.84
CA VAL A 86 0.26 -21.70 14.46
C VAL A 86 -0.06 -22.11 15.90
N THR A 87 0.48 -23.26 16.29
CA THR A 87 0.61 -23.64 17.70
C THR A 87 1.96 -23.16 18.19
N VAL A 88 1.94 -22.34 19.25
CA VAL A 88 3.16 -21.83 19.91
C VAL A 88 3.74 -22.89 20.81
N GLY A 89 5.00 -23.22 20.58
CA GLY A 89 5.75 -24.21 21.35
C GLY A 89 6.64 -23.58 22.45
N HIS A 90 7.82 -24.15 22.66
CA HIS A 90 8.74 -23.67 23.69
C HIS A 90 9.43 -22.36 23.28
N THR A 91 9.87 -21.62 24.29
CA THR A 91 10.69 -20.42 24.12
C THR A 91 12.06 -20.78 23.59
N LEU A 92 12.49 -20.17 22.48
CA LEU A 92 13.83 -20.32 21.91
C LEU A 92 14.83 -19.35 22.52
N GLY A 93 14.34 -18.18 22.96
CA GLY A 93 15.18 -17.15 23.57
C GLY A 93 14.49 -15.78 23.57
N TYR A 94 15.30 -14.76 23.81
CA TYR A 94 14.85 -13.38 23.90
C TYR A 94 15.74 -12.51 23.01
N THR A 95 15.15 -11.55 22.34
CA THR A 95 15.86 -10.39 21.78
C THR A 95 15.83 -9.25 22.81
N ASP A 96 16.34 -8.07 22.47
CA ASP A 96 16.34 -6.91 23.38
C ASP A 96 14.93 -6.51 23.84
N THR A 97 13.90 -6.75 23.01
CA THR A 97 12.54 -6.27 23.27
C THR A 97 11.45 -7.31 23.02
N ALA A 98 11.79 -8.51 22.58
CA ALA A 98 10.81 -9.54 22.25
C ALA A 98 11.24 -10.93 22.72
N ILE A 99 10.25 -11.76 23.05
CA ILE A 99 10.40 -13.20 23.27
C ILE A 99 10.20 -13.92 21.92
N VAL A 100 11.01 -14.94 21.65
CA VAL A 100 10.96 -15.73 20.43
C VAL A 100 10.53 -17.15 20.76
N TYR A 101 9.49 -17.62 20.11
CA TYR A 101 8.93 -18.95 20.28
C TYR A 101 9.22 -19.85 19.05
N SER A 102 9.38 -21.15 19.30
CA SER A 102 9.28 -22.16 18.23
C SER A 102 7.81 -22.35 17.87
N CYS A 103 7.40 -21.96 16.69
CA CYS A 103 6.02 -22.07 16.24
C CYS A 103 5.88 -23.12 15.15
N ARG A 104 4.81 -23.91 15.24
CA ARG A 104 4.44 -24.91 14.24
C ARG A 104 3.10 -24.52 13.60
N SER A 105 3.04 -24.53 12.27
CA SER A 105 1.76 -24.35 11.58
C SER A 105 0.85 -25.54 11.82
N ASP A 106 -0.41 -25.30 12.08
CA ASP A 106 -1.44 -26.32 12.29
C ASP A 106 -1.89 -26.98 10.97
N SER A 107 -1.54 -26.36 9.84
CA SER A 107 -1.71 -26.87 8.49
C SER A 107 -0.36 -26.99 7.77
N ASP A 108 -0.34 -27.63 6.59
CA ASP A 108 0.85 -27.60 5.76
C ASP A 108 1.23 -26.17 5.39
N VAL A 109 2.52 -25.85 5.44
CA VAL A 109 3.05 -24.60 4.94
C VAL A 109 3.07 -24.68 3.42
N ILE A 110 2.27 -23.86 2.76
CA ILE A 110 2.25 -23.77 1.30
C ILE A 110 3.26 -22.69 0.87
N ALA A 111 4.15 -23.05 -0.05
CA ALA A 111 5.11 -22.14 -0.65
C ALA A 111 5.19 -22.34 -2.17
N PHE A 112 5.46 -21.28 -2.91
CA PHE A 112 5.69 -21.41 -4.35
C PHE A 112 7.04 -22.09 -4.62
N GLU A 113 7.09 -22.96 -5.64
CA GLU A 113 8.35 -23.64 -6.04
C GLU A 113 9.37 -22.63 -6.58
N SER A 114 8.88 -21.57 -7.23
CA SER A 114 9.69 -20.50 -7.73
C SER A 114 10.40 -19.71 -6.62
N LYS A 115 11.58 -19.19 -6.93
CA LYS A 115 12.38 -18.38 -5.99
C LYS A 115 12.37 -16.92 -6.38
N ASN A 116 12.24 -16.07 -5.38
CA ASN A 116 12.35 -14.62 -5.53
C ASN A 116 13.83 -14.15 -5.58
N SER A 117 14.05 -12.86 -5.69
CA SER A 117 15.38 -12.25 -5.77
C SER A 117 16.28 -12.50 -4.55
N ARG A 118 15.70 -12.88 -3.41
CA ARG A 118 16.42 -13.29 -2.19
C ARG A 118 16.62 -14.79 -2.08
N ASN A 119 16.34 -15.54 -3.14
CA ASN A 119 16.43 -16.99 -3.17
C ASN A 119 15.45 -17.70 -2.21
N GLY A 120 14.42 -17.00 -1.77
CA GLY A 120 13.32 -17.48 -0.94
C GLY A 120 12.13 -17.95 -1.77
N HIS A 121 11.36 -18.89 -1.25
CA HIS A 121 10.09 -19.33 -1.79
C HIS A 121 8.98 -18.49 -1.19
N GLU A 122 8.20 -17.77 -1.99
CA GLU A 122 7.13 -16.93 -1.49
C GLU A 122 5.97 -17.75 -0.96
N LEU A 123 5.30 -17.23 0.08
CA LEU A 123 4.09 -17.80 0.63
C LEU A 123 2.86 -17.06 0.07
N PRO A 124 1.75 -17.75 -0.18
CA PRO A 124 0.50 -17.12 -0.57
C PRO A 124 -0.17 -16.46 0.64
N ILE A 125 0.05 -15.16 0.85
CA ILE A 125 -0.42 -14.43 2.04
C ILE A 125 -1.50 -13.38 1.75
N TRP A 126 -2.06 -13.30 0.52
CA TRP A 126 -3.02 -12.25 0.15
C TRP A 126 -4.31 -12.22 0.98
N PHE A 127 -4.61 -13.30 1.70
CA PHE A 127 -5.75 -13.44 2.61
C PHE A 127 -5.43 -13.08 4.06
N ALA A 128 -4.15 -12.83 4.38
CA ALA A 128 -3.72 -12.41 5.71
C ALA A 128 -4.20 -10.97 5.98
N PRO A 129 -4.70 -10.65 7.20
CA PRO A 129 -5.27 -9.34 7.52
C PRO A 129 -4.31 -8.16 7.28
N HIS A 130 -3.01 -8.36 7.52
CA HIS A 130 -1.99 -7.32 7.36
C HIS A 130 -1.34 -7.30 5.97
N TYR A 131 -1.83 -8.12 5.02
CA TYR A 131 -1.34 -8.09 3.65
C TYR A 131 -1.60 -6.75 2.96
N GLY A 132 -0.56 -6.17 2.38
CA GLY A 132 -0.64 -4.85 1.72
C GLY A 132 -0.79 -3.66 2.67
N VAL A 133 -0.84 -3.91 3.98
CA VAL A 133 -0.96 -2.92 5.07
C VAL A 133 0.39 -2.75 5.76
N GLU A 134 0.84 -3.80 6.41
CA GLU A 134 2.11 -3.88 7.12
C GLU A 134 3.10 -4.79 6.39
N ILE A 135 2.59 -5.87 5.79
CA ILE A 135 3.37 -6.90 5.12
C ILE A 135 3.15 -6.85 3.59
N ALA A 136 4.23 -6.74 2.86
CA ALA A 136 4.22 -6.78 1.39
C ALA A 136 4.22 -8.22 0.86
N SER A 137 5.04 -9.09 1.46
CA SER A 137 5.17 -10.51 1.11
C SER A 137 5.74 -11.30 2.29
N ALA A 138 5.56 -12.61 2.29
CA ALA A 138 6.26 -13.53 3.18
C ALA A 138 7.00 -14.57 2.36
N MET A 139 8.11 -15.06 2.87
CA MET A 139 8.94 -16.04 2.18
C MET A 139 9.52 -17.08 3.12
N LEU A 140 9.73 -18.27 2.59
CA LEU A 140 10.47 -19.35 3.21
C LEU A 140 11.88 -19.37 2.63
N VAL A 141 12.90 -19.07 3.46
CA VAL A 141 14.27 -18.84 2.98
C VAL A 141 15.30 -19.47 3.91
N ASP A 142 16.43 -19.87 3.34
CA ASP A 142 17.59 -20.34 4.13
C ASP A 142 18.20 -19.15 4.89
N PRO A 143 18.18 -19.16 6.25
CA PRO A 143 18.67 -18.03 7.05
C PRO A 143 20.16 -17.72 6.82
N TYR A 144 20.94 -18.69 6.38
CA TYR A 144 22.37 -18.50 6.10
C TYR A 144 22.66 -17.78 4.79
N ARG A 145 21.64 -17.59 3.94
CA ARG A 145 21.76 -16.85 2.67
C ARG A 145 21.28 -15.40 2.78
N ILE A 146 20.73 -15.01 3.92
CA ILE A 146 20.25 -13.64 4.18
C ILE A 146 21.41 -12.84 4.76
N ASP A 147 21.65 -11.67 4.15
CA ASP A 147 22.55 -10.66 4.73
C ASP A 147 21.87 -10.04 5.96
N ALA A 148 22.59 -9.97 7.08
CA ALA A 148 22.13 -9.35 8.31
C ALA A 148 21.58 -7.93 8.11
N LEU A 149 22.16 -7.16 7.18
CA LEU A 149 21.70 -5.80 6.86
C LEU A 149 20.30 -5.73 6.22
N GLN A 150 19.77 -6.86 5.73
CA GLN A 150 18.39 -6.95 5.23
C GLN A 150 17.39 -7.22 6.35
N TYR A 151 17.85 -7.74 7.50
CA TYR A 151 17.02 -7.97 8.67
C TYR A 151 16.83 -6.65 9.43
N ARG A 152 15.62 -6.41 9.91
CA ARG A 152 15.23 -5.14 10.56
C ARG A 152 16.13 -4.74 11.73
N TYR A 153 16.65 -5.73 12.45
CA TYR A 153 17.60 -5.56 13.56
C TYR A 153 18.87 -6.37 13.24
N PRO A 154 19.79 -5.82 12.45
CA PRO A 154 20.96 -6.56 11.95
C PRO A 154 21.80 -7.21 13.04
N GLU A 155 21.92 -6.56 14.18
CA GLU A 155 22.69 -7.02 15.35
C GLU A 155 22.09 -8.29 15.99
N GLN A 156 20.80 -8.54 15.83
CA GLN A 156 20.10 -9.69 16.39
C GLN A 156 20.13 -10.91 15.44
N TRP A 157 20.57 -10.74 14.19
CA TRP A 157 20.46 -11.78 13.17
C TRP A 157 21.25 -13.06 13.52
N GLU A 158 22.45 -12.93 14.09
CA GLU A 158 23.23 -14.09 14.54
C GLU A 158 22.53 -14.86 15.67
N GLN A 159 21.89 -14.14 16.58
CA GLN A 159 21.11 -14.74 17.66
C GLN A 159 19.88 -15.49 17.11
N ILE A 160 19.17 -14.90 16.12
CA ILE A 160 18.06 -15.56 15.44
C ILE A 160 18.51 -16.84 14.74
N LYS A 161 19.69 -16.84 14.08
CA LYS A 161 20.24 -18.07 13.47
C LYS A 161 20.57 -19.17 14.51
N THR A 162 20.98 -18.78 15.69
CA THR A 162 21.19 -19.74 16.79
C THR A 162 19.87 -20.34 17.26
N MET A 163 18.84 -19.51 17.48
CA MET A 163 17.49 -19.96 17.86
C MET A 163 16.85 -20.84 16.78
N TYR A 164 17.13 -20.55 15.50
CA TYR A 164 16.65 -21.36 14.38
C TYR A 164 17.16 -22.83 14.45
N GLN A 165 18.34 -23.07 14.97
CA GLN A 165 18.87 -24.44 15.09
C GLN A 165 17.99 -25.30 16.01
N ASP A 166 17.50 -24.73 17.10
CA ASP A 166 16.69 -25.40 18.11
C ASP A 166 15.19 -25.44 17.77
N ALA A 167 14.78 -24.75 16.72
CA ALA A 167 13.39 -24.72 16.30
C ALA A 167 12.93 -26.02 15.62
N HIS A 168 11.68 -26.43 15.91
CA HIS A 168 11.05 -27.58 15.27
C HIS A 168 10.83 -27.35 13.78
N SER A 169 11.28 -28.30 12.94
CA SER A 169 11.04 -28.28 11.50
C SER A 169 9.77 -29.05 11.14
N GLN A 170 9.05 -28.57 10.12
CA GLN A 170 7.86 -29.21 9.55
C GLN A 170 7.97 -29.31 8.03
N SER A 171 7.04 -30.02 7.40
CA SER A 171 6.96 -30.17 5.95
C SER A 171 6.46 -28.92 5.26
N VAL A 172 6.75 -28.79 3.97
CA VAL A 172 6.27 -27.74 3.07
C VAL A 172 5.61 -28.38 1.87
N MET A 173 4.48 -27.84 1.47
CA MET A 173 3.84 -28.16 0.20
C MET A 173 4.26 -27.12 -0.83
N TYR A 174 5.11 -27.50 -1.79
CA TYR A 174 5.49 -26.63 -2.88
C TYR A 174 4.45 -26.70 -4.00
N VAL A 175 4.09 -25.53 -4.53
CA VAL A 175 3.14 -25.38 -5.64
C VAL A 175 3.74 -24.51 -6.74
N ASP A 176 3.46 -24.84 -8.00
CA ASP A 176 3.91 -24.05 -9.15
C ASP A 176 3.15 -22.72 -9.25
N ASP A 177 1.83 -22.80 -9.08
CA ASP A 177 0.93 -21.65 -9.12
C ASP A 177 -0.34 -21.90 -8.29
N LEU A 178 -1.12 -20.86 -8.11
CA LEU A 178 -2.44 -20.89 -7.46
C LEU A 178 -3.52 -20.30 -8.37
N VAL A 179 -3.40 -20.46 -9.69
CA VAL A 179 -4.38 -19.98 -10.69
C VAL A 179 -5.78 -20.48 -10.39
N ALA A 180 -5.92 -21.72 -9.91
CA ALA A 180 -7.22 -22.31 -9.57
C ALA A 180 -7.93 -21.58 -8.41
N ALA A 181 -7.19 -20.91 -7.53
CA ALA A 181 -7.74 -20.12 -6.42
C ALA A 181 -8.24 -18.74 -6.87
N ALA A 182 -7.83 -18.26 -8.04
CA ALA A 182 -8.26 -16.97 -8.57
C ALA A 182 -9.71 -17.02 -9.06
N PRO A 183 -10.47 -15.89 -9.03
CA PRO A 183 -11.75 -15.76 -9.72
C PRO A 183 -11.63 -16.10 -11.22
N ARG A 184 -12.67 -16.69 -11.80
CA ARG A 184 -12.63 -17.20 -13.21
C ARG A 184 -12.14 -16.17 -14.23
N PHE A 185 -12.55 -14.90 -14.10
CA PHE A 185 -12.12 -13.85 -15.02
C PHE A 185 -10.62 -13.56 -14.88
N GLN A 186 -10.08 -13.56 -13.66
CA GLN A 186 -8.65 -13.40 -13.41
C GLN A 186 -7.83 -14.60 -13.89
N GLN A 187 -8.36 -15.83 -13.81
CA GLN A 187 -7.70 -17.02 -14.37
C GLN A 187 -7.45 -16.89 -15.89
N VAL A 188 -8.38 -16.27 -16.62
CA VAL A 188 -8.20 -16.00 -18.05
C VAL A 188 -7.09 -14.98 -18.27
N GLU A 189 -7.10 -13.90 -17.50
CA GLU A 189 -6.10 -12.84 -17.61
C GLU A 189 -4.71 -13.31 -17.20
N LEU A 190 -4.58 -14.16 -16.15
CA LEU A 190 -3.32 -14.78 -15.79
C LEU A 190 -2.71 -15.56 -16.96
N ARG A 191 -3.52 -16.36 -17.65
CA ARG A 191 -3.06 -17.07 -18.85
C ARG A 191 -2.62 -16.12 -19.97
N TRP A 192 -3.30 -14.99 -20.14
CA TRP A 192 -2.90 -13.97 -21.11
C TRP A 192 -1.57 -13.31 -20.75
N ILE A 193 -1.34 -12.97 -19.45
CA ILE A 193 -0.05 -12.43 -19.00
C ILE A 193 1.06 -13.44 -19.25
N MET A 194 0.87 -14.71 -18.85
CA MET A 194 1.84 -15.78 -19.11
C MET A 194 2.14 -15.94 -20.60
N GLY A 195 1.10 -15.99 -21.43
CA GLY A 195 1.24 -16.09 -22.89
C GLY A 195 2.01 -14.91 -23.48
N LEU A 196 1.73 -13.69 -23.01
CA LEU A 196 2.42 -12.49 -23.46
C LEU A 196 3.89 -12.48 -23.04
N GLN A 197 4.19 -12.83 -21.78
CA GLN A 197 5.56 -12.92 -21.29
C GLN A 197 6.35 -14.01 -22.02
N ASN A 198 5.74 -15.18 -22.24
CA ASN A 198 6.36 -16.28 -23.00
C ASN A 198 6.63 -15.88 -24.44
N ALA A 199 5.72 -15.16 -25.10
CA ALA A 199 5.92 -14.67 -26.45
C ALA A 199 7.09 -13.68 -26.54
N VAL A 200 7.26 -12.82 -25.55
CA VAL A 200 8.41 -11.90 -25.47
C VAL A 200 9.71 -12.66 -25.16
N MET A 201 9.67 -13.65 -24.29
CA MET A 201 10.84 -14.51 -24.00
C MET A 201 11.30 -15.32 -25.22
N ALA A 202 10.41 -15.64 -26.14
CA ALA A 202 10.75 -16.32 -27.40
C ALA A 202 11.42 -15.40 -28.46
N LEU A 203 11.48 -14.09 -28.22
CA LEU A 203 12.19 -13.14 -29.11
C LEU A 203 13.72 -13.30 -28.95
N PRO A 204 14.50 -12.86 -29.95
CA PRO A 204 15.96 -12.77 -29.80
C PRO A 204 16.35 -11.96 -28.56
N ASP A 205 17.42 -12.36 -27.89
CA ASP A 205 17.83 -11.80 -26.58
C ASP A 205 17.87 -10.28 -26.53
N SER A 206 18.37 -9.62 -27.58
CA SER A 206 18.42 -8.16 -27.65
C SER A 206 17.04 -7.50 -27.65
N LEU A 207 16.07 -8.10 -28.35
CA LEU A 207 14.70 -7.60 -28.41
C LEU A 207 13.94 -7.91 -27.12
N ASN A 208 14.11 -9.11 -26.57
CA ASN A 208 13.53 -9.48 -25.29
C ASN A 208 13.95 -8.49 -24.19
N VAL A 209 15.24 -8.27 -24.02
CA VAL A 209 15.78 -7.32 -23.01
C VAL A 209 15.27 -5.89 -23.27
N ALA A 210 15.17 -5.46 -24.55
CA ALA A 210 14.66 -4.13 -24.89
C ALA A 210 13.19 -3.97 -24.51
N VAL A 211 12.32 -4.92 -24.90
CA VAL A 211 10.88 -4.90 -24.59
C VAL A 211 10.68 -4.90 -23.08
N HIS A 212 11.41 -5.74 -22.35
CA HIS A 212 11.34 -5.84 -20.92
C HIS A 212 11.67 -4.50 -20.23
N LYS A 213 12.81 -3.89 -20.58
CA LYS A 213 13.23 -2.58 -20.05
C LYS A 213 12.21 -1.48 -20.39
N ILE A 214 11.74 -1.42 -21.63
CA ILE A 214 10.77 -0.42 -22.09
C ILE A 214 9.45 -0.57 -21.30
N ALA A 215 8.94 -1.79 -21.14
CA ALA A 215 7.70 -2.04 -20.41
C ALA A 215 7.83 -1.60 -18.92
N ILE A 216 8.94 -1.93 -18.27
CA ILE A 216 9.22 -1.47 -16.89
C ILE A 216 9.30 0.07 -16.82
N TRP A 217 9.96 0.71 -17.77
CA TRP A 217 10.04 2.16 -17.82
C TRP A 217 8.67 2.82 -18.01
N ILE A 218 7.87 2.30 -18.94
CA ILE A 218 6.50 2.82 -19.18
C ILE A 218 5.63 2.61 -17.94
N SER A 219 5.68 1.42 -17.30
CA SER A 219 4.91 1.17 -16.06
C SER A 219 5.24 2.20 -14.98
N LYS A 220 6.51 2.57 -14.83
CA LYS A 220 6.97 3.59 -13.85
C LYS A 220 6.47 5.01 -14.14
N LEU A 221 5.99 5.32 -15.36
CA LEU A 221 5.38 6.63 -15.68
C LEU A 221 4.09 6.90 -14.93
N SER A 222 3.48 5.90 -14.32
CA SER A 222 2.29 6.09 -13.48
C SER A 222 2.60 6.35 -12.00
N ASN A 223 3.86 6.39 -11.61
CA ASN A 223 4.26 6.55 -10.23
C ASN A 223 3.88 7.96 -9.69
N PRO A 224 3.47 8.07 -8.41
CA PRO A 224 3.03 9.33 -7.80
C PRO A 224 4.07 10.46 -7.85
N TRP A 225 5.38 10.15 -7.98
CA TRP A 225 6.41 11.18 -8.07
C TRP A 225 6.24 12.10 -9.30
N LEU A 226 5.60 11.63 -10.38
CA LEU A 226 5.28 12.46 -11.53
C LEU A 226 4.29 13.57 -11.20
N LEU A 227 3.44 13.41 -10.20
CA LEU A 227 2.57 14.48 -9.70
C LEU A 227 3.38 15.64 -9.13
N ILE A 228 4.58 15.38 -8.57
CA ILE A 228 5.49 16.43 -8.06
C ILE A 228 5.95 17.34 -9.20
N ILE A 229 6.13 16.80 -10.40
CA ILE A 229 6.46 17.56 -11.60
C ILE A 229 5.21 18.23 -12.19
N LEU A 230 4.10 17.53 -12.19
CA LEU A 230 2.85 17.97 -12.82
C LEU A 230 2.29 19.24 -12.14
N PHE A 231 2.26 19.30 -10.81
CA PHE A 231 1.65 20.44 -10.11
C PHE A 231 2.33 21.79 -10.39
N PRO A 232 3.67 21.92 -10.41
CA PRO A 232 4.34 23.13 -10.87
C PRO A 232 4.02 23.52 -12.33
N LEU A 233 3.94 22.53 -13.23
CA LEU A 233 3.56 22.76 -14.63
C LEU A 233 2.12 23.28 -14.74
N VAL A 234 1.18 22.67 -14.01
CA VAL A 234 -0.21 23.12 -13.96
C VAL A 234 -0.32 24.54 -13.38
N ALA A 235 0.44 24.84 -12.32
CA ALA A 235 0.47 26.18 -11.74
C ALA A 235 0.99 27.23 -12.74
N TYR A 236 1.99 26.87 -13.53
CA TYR A 236 2.61 27.73 -14.52
C TYR A 236 1.69 27.99 -15.74
N TYR A 237 1.15 26.92 -16.36
CA TYR A 237 0.37 27.05 -17.61
C TYR A 237 -1.11 27.38 -17.39
N LEU A 238 -1.71 26.87 -16.31
CA LEU A 238 -3.16 26.90 -16.09
C LEU A 238 -3.57 27.70 -14.83
N GLY A 239 -2.58 28.10 -14.03
CA GLY A 239 -2.80 28.91 -12.84
C GLY A 239 -3.35 28.12 -11.63
N LYS A 240 -3.51 28.84 -10.51
CA LYS A 240 -3.85 28.30 -9.19
C LYS A 240 -5.19 27.54 -9.15
N ALA A 241 -6.20 28.02 -9.87
CA ALA A 241 -7.53 27.38 -9.88
C ALA A 241 -7.48 25.96 -10.44
N SER A 242 -6.68 25.75 -11.49
CA SER A 242 -6.50 24.43 -12.11
C SER A 242 -5.71 23.49 -11.21
N VAL A 243 -4.78 24.00 -10.40
CA VAL A 243 -4.10 23.20 -9.37
C VAL A 243 -5.11 22.61 -8.39
N TYR A 244 -6.06 23.42 -7.88
CA TYR A 244 -7.11 22.90 -6.98
C TYR A 244 -8.03 21.89 -7.67
N LYS A 245 -8.41 22.12 -8.94
CA LYS A 245 -9.24 21.18 -9.71
C LYS A 245 -8.55 19.82 -9.86
N ILE A 246 -7.29 19.83 -10.30
CA ILE A 246 -6.52 18.58 -10.49
C ILE A 246 -6.23 17.89 -9.15
N PHE A 247 -5.89 18.65 -8.12
CA PHE A 247 -5.67 18.11 -6.79
C PHE A 247 -6.93 17.45 -6.22
N PHE A 248 -8.11 18.06 -6.44
CA PHE A 248 -9.38 17.46 -6.06
C PHE A 248 -9.65 16.15 -6.82
N VAL A 249 -9.42 16.12 -8.14
CA VAL A 249 -9.55 14.90 -8.95
C VAL A 249 -8.64 13.81 -8.43
N VAL A 250 -7.36 14.10 -8.19
CA VAL A 250 -6.39 13.16 -7.61
C VAL A 250 -6.87 12.63 -6.26
N THR A 251 -7.31 13.53 -5.37
CA THR A 251 -7.76 13.16 -4.03
C THR A 251 -8.98 12.24 -4.07
N VAL A 252 -10.05 12.65 -4.77
CA VAL A 252 -11.29 11.89 -4.81
C VAL A 252 -11.09 10.54 -5.49
N THR A 253 -10.37 10.52 -6.62
CA THR A 253 -10.08 9.28 -7.33
C THR A 253 -9.24 8.33 -6.46
N SER A 254 -8.24 8.86 -5.74
CA SER A 254 -7.39 8.04 -4.87
C SER A 254 -8.18 7.47 -3.70
N LEU A 255 -8.95 8.29 -2.98
CA LEU A 255 -9.74 7.80 -1.84
C LEU A 255 -10.77 6.76 -2.27
N LEU A 256 -11.49 6.98 -3.39
CA LEU A 256 -12.45 6.01 -3.91
C LEU A 256 -11.77 4.70 -4.32
N SER A 257 -10.61 4.79 -5.00
CA SER A 257 -9.85 3.59 -5.39
C SER A 257 -9.37 2.81 -4.18
N LEU A 258 -8.82 3.50 -3.16
CA LEU A 258 -8.30 2.86 -1.95
C LEU A 258 -9.42 2.19 -1.13
N VAL A 259 -10.57 2.86 -0.98
CA VAL A 259 -11.74 2.25 -0.32
C VAL A 259 -12.22 1.01 -1.07
N ALA A 260 -12.29 1.08 -2.39
CA ALA A 260 -12.68 -0.06 -3.22
C ALA A 260 -11.66 -1.21 -3.11
N GLN A 261 -10.35 -0.91 -3.10
CA GLN A 261 -9.29 -1.92 -2.92
C GLN A 261 -9.46 -2.67 -1.59
N GLN A 262 -9.75 -1.96 -0.50
CA GLN A 262 -9.99 -2.60 0.80
C GLN A 262 -11.32 -3.38 0.82
N GLY A 263 -12.35 -2.86 0.18
CA GLY A 263 -13.67 -3.50 0.16
C GLY A 263 -13.73 -4.77 -0.69
N PHE A 264 -13.07 -4.78 -1.85
CA PHE A 264 -13.05 -5.94 -2.75
C PHE A 264 -11.93 -6.94 -2.41
N ALA A 265 -10.82 -6.47 -1.84
CA ALA A 265 -9.66 -7.27 -1.43
C ALA A 265 -9.16 -8.23 -2.52
N LEU A 266 -9.20 -7.82 -3.81
CA LEU A 266 -8.73 -8.64 -4.91
C LEU A 266 -7.21 -8.45 -5.09
N PRO A 267 -6.42 -9.54 -4.95
CA PRO A 267 -4.97 -9.46 -5.05
C PRO A 267 -4.49 -9.26 -6.49
N ARG A 268 -3.24 -8.89 -6.62
CA ARG A 268 -2.56 -8.68 -7.91
C ARG A 268 -2.14 -10.01 -8.54
N PRO A 269 -1.74 -10.03 -9.84
CA PRO A 269 -1.35 -11.26 -10.54
C PRO A 269 -0.28 -12.08 -9.84
N HIS A 270 0.75 -11.43 -9.26
CA HIS A 270 1.87 -12.10 -8.59
C HIS A 270 1.45 -12.90 -7.35
N ALA A 271 0.35 -12.55 -6.71
CA ALA A 271 -0.16 -13.31 -5.56
C ALA A 271 -0.53 -14.76 -5.95
N TYR A 272 -0.91 -14.98 -7.21
CA TYR A 272 -1.23 -16.31 -7.72
C TYR A 272 -0.06 -16.98 -8.44
N ILE A 273 0.83 -16.19 -9.05
CA ILE A 273 2.00 -16.65 -9.80
C ILE A 273 3.14 -15.64 -9.58
N PRO A 274 4.02 -15.83 -8.59
CA PRO A 274 5.10 -14.87 -8.28
C PRO A 274 6.03 -14.58 -9.47
N LEU A 275 6.25 -15.56 -10.34
CA LEU A 275 7.10 -15.41 -11.53
C LEU A 275 6.62 -14.32 -12.51
N LEU A 276 5.34 -13.93 -12.46
CA LEU A 276 4.82 -12.87 -13.33
C LEU A 276 5.28 -11.48 -12.90
N GLU A 277 5.79 -11.32 -11.69
CA GLU A 277 6.20 -10.04 -11.15
C GLU A 277 7.54 -9.57 -11.70
N LEU A 278 7.50 -8.68 -12.68
CA LEU A 278 8.70 -8.03 -13.23
C LEU A 278 8.98 -6.66 -12.58
N CYS A 279 8.03 -6.15 -11.82
CA CYS A 279 8.14 -4.89 -11.10
C CYS A 279 7.45 -5.03 -9.74
N GLN A 280 8.19 -4.85 -8.66
CA GLN A 280 7.67 -5.04 -7.30
C GLN A 280 6.40 -4.24 -7.06
N SER A 281 5.37 -4.94 -6.62
CA SER A 281 4.07 -4.41 -6.24
C SER A 281 3.52 -5.20 -5.04
N TYR A 282 2.64 -4.59 -4.27
CA TYR A 282 2.04 -5.25 -3.11
C TYR A 282 0.59 -4.77 -2.90
N GLY A 283 -0.13 -5.49 -2.05
CA GLY A 283 -1.51 -5.19 -1.72
C GLY A 283 -2.49 -5.49 -2.85
N TYR A 284 -3.68 -4.95 -2.71
CA TYR A 284 -4.79 -5.22 -3.62
C TYR A 284 -4.72 -4.39 -4.90
N GLY A 285 -5.23 -4.97 -6.00
CA GLY A 285 -5.12 -4.39 -7.35
C GLY A 285 -6.38 -3.67 -7.84
N PHE A 286 -7.55 -4.07 -7.37
CA PHE A 286 -8.85 -3.67 -7.94
C PHE A 286 -9.55 -2.56 -7.16
N PRO A 287 -9.93 -1.43 -7.79
CA PRO A 287 -9.52 -0.97 -9.13
C PRO A 287 -8.08 -0.43 -9.14
N SER A 288 -7.45 -0.36 -10.31
CA SER A 288 -6.09 0.16 -10.43
C SER A 288 -6.04 1.66 -10.14
N LEU A 289 -5.52 2.00 -8.96
CA LEU A 289 -5.36 3.39 -8.50
C LEU A 289 -4.52 4.24 -9.47
N PRO A 290 -3.33 3.80 -9.96
CA PRO A 290 -2.53 4.63 -10.86
C PRO A 290 -3.27 4.96 -12.16
N ILE A 291 -3.95 3.97 -12.75
CA ILE A 291 -4.71 4.17 -13.99
C ILE A 291 -5.89 5.12 -13.74
N ALA A 292 -6.61 4.95 -12.62
CA ALA A 292 -7.73 5.83 -12.26
C ALA A 292 -7.28 7.29 -12.12
N VAL A 293 -6.18 7.53 -11.40
CA VAL A 293 -5.64 8.89 -11.21
C VAL A 293 -5.21 9.50 -12.55
N TRP A 294 -4.45 8.78 -13.37
CA TRP A 294 -3.95 9.34 -14.63
C TRP A 294 -5.04 9.55 -15.69
N PHE A 295 -6.09 8.72 -15.72
CA PHE A 295 -7.28 8.99 -16.53
C PHE A 295 -8.01 10.24 -16.05
N GLY A 296 -8.24 10.37 -14.75
CA GLY A 296 -8.90 11.54 -14.18
C GLY A 296 -8.13 12.82 -14.44
N VAL A 297 -6.82 12.81 -14.20
CA VAL A 297 -5.92 13.96 -14.44
C VAL A 297 -5.84 14.28 -15.93
N GLY A 298 -5.61 13.28 -16.80
CA GLY A 298 -5.47 13.48 -18.23
C GLY A 298 -6.72 14.10 -18.87
N LEU A 299 -7.91 13.57 -18.56
CA LEU A 299 -9.17 14.15 -19.04
C LEU A 299 -9.40 15.57 -18.51
N SER A 300 -9.01 15.83 -17.25
CA SER A 300 -9.11 17.19 -16.68
C SER A 300 -8.15 18.17 -17.36
N LEU A 301 -6.96 17.74 -17.74
CA LEU A 301 -5.99 18.55 -18.48
C LEU A 301 -6.47 18.80 -19.93
N LEU A 302 -6.95 17.76 -20.63
CA LEU A 302 -7.53 17.89 -21.97
C LEU A 302 -8.67 18.91 -21.97
N ARG A 303 -9.54 18.87 -20.96
CA ARG A 303 -10.61 19.88 -20.80
C ARG A 303 -10.05 21.27 -20.54
N ALA A 304 -9.03 21.41 -19.72
CA ALA A 304 -8.43 22.70 -19.37
C ALA A 304 -7.73 23.37 -20.58
N PHE A 305 -7.29 22.58 -21.55
CA PHE A 305 -6.71 23.06 -22.82
C PHE A 305 -7.70 23.06 -23.99
N ASP A 306 -9.00 22.84 -23.73
CA ASP A 306 -10.04 22.71 -24.76
C ASP A 306 -9.73 21.67 -25.85
N GLN A 307 -9.10 20.57 -25.44
CA GLN A 307 -8.69 19.45 -26.32
C GLN A 307 -9.47 18.15 -26.04
N LEU A 308 -10.66 18.26 -25.41
CA LEU A 308 -11.45 17.08 -25.05
C LEU A 308 -12.22 16.48 -26.26
N ASP A 309 -12.29 17.20 -27.38
CA ASP A 309 -12.89 16.72 -28.62
C ASP A 309 -12.01 15.63 -29.29
N PHE A 310 -12.59 14.87 -30.22
CA PHE A 310 -11.88 13.83 -30.94
C PHE A 310 -10.84 14.44 -31.91
N ASN A 311 -9.69 14.81 -31.36
CA ASN A 311 -8.56 15.42 -32.05
C ASN A 311 -7.27 14.62 -31.83
N ARG A 312 -6.18 15.05 -32.46
CA ARG A 312 -4.87 14.36 -32.35
C ARG A 312 -4.37 14.27 -30.92
N THR A 313 -4.61 15.29 -30.08
CA THR A 313 -4.18 15.33 -28.68
C THR A 313 -4.95 14.30 -27.85
N PHE A 314 -6.28 14.23 -28.04
CA PHE A 314 -7.12 13.24 -27.37
C PHE A 314 -6.72 11.80 -27.77
N VAL A 315 -6.55 11.55 -29.08
CA VAL A 315 -6.09 10.25 -29.57
C VAL A 315 -4.71 9.90 -28.99
N GLY A 316 -3.79 10.86 -28.97
CA GLY A 316 -2.46 10.69 -28.34
C GLY A 316 -2.55 10.31 -26.87
N PHE A 317 -3.44 10.93 -26.10
CA PHE A 317 -3.70 10.59 -24.70
C PHE A 317 -4.22 9.15 -24.57
N ILE A 318 -5.20 8.74 -25.37
CA ILE A 318 -5.74 7.37 -25.32
C ILE A 318 -4.68 6.34 -25.70
N VAL A 319 -3.85 6.62 -26.71
CA VAL A 319 -2.72 5.74 -27.08
C VAL A 319 -1.71 5.63 -25.93
N LEU A 320 -1.35 6.75 -25.31
CA LEU A 320 -0.43 6.76 -24.16
C LEU A 320 -0.98 5.94 -23.00
N MET A 321 -2.26 6.10 -22.66
CA MET A 321 -2.90 5.31 -21.61
C MET A 321 -3.01 3.83 -21.98
N GLY A 322 -3.27 3.52 -23.24
CA GLY A 322 -3.25 2.14 -23.75
C GLY A 322 -1.87 1.48 -23.62
N LEU A 323 -0.82 2.20 -23.97
CA LEU A 323 0.56 1.73 -23.78
C LEU A 323 0.91 1.52 -22.30
N LEU A 324 0.44 2.41 -21.42
CA LEU A 324 0.64 2.27 -19.97
C LEU A 324 -0.11 1.05 -19.43
N ILE A 325 -1.34 0.82 -19.83
CA ILE A 325 -2.15 -0.35 -19.48
C ILE A 325 -1.45 -1.62 -19.96
N LEU A 326 -1.02 -1.67 -21.21
CA LEU A 326 -0.34 -2.83 -21.79
C LEU A 326 0.98 -3.11 -21.04
N ALA A 327 1.76 -2.07 -20.72
CA ALA A 327 3.00 -2.22 -19.97
C ALA A 327 2.76 -2.78 -18.57
N LYS A 328 1.76 -2.24 -17.84
CA LYS A 328 1.41 -2.75 -16.49
C LYS A 328 0.89 -4.18 -16.52
N PHE A 329 0.14 -4.54 -17.52
CA PHE A 329 -0.33 -5.90 -17.74
C PHE A 329 0.84 -6.85 -17.99
N TYR A 330 1.75 -6.46 -18.89
CA TYR A 330 2.94 -7.25 -19.23
C TYR A 330 3.87 -7.47 -18.01
N VAL A 331 4.08 -6.44 -17.18
CA VAL A 331 4.94 -6.58 -16.00
C VAL A 331 4.27 -7.29 -14.81
N GLY A 332 3.02 -7.74 -14.96
CA GLY A 332 2.29 -8.47 -13.92
C GLY A 332 1.83 -7.60 -12.75
N GLU A 333 1.77 -6.26 -12.92
CA GLU A 333 1.41 -5.34 -11.84
C GLU A 333 -0.10 -5.28 -11.57
N ALA A 334 -0.93 -5.42 -12.60
CA ALA A 334 -2.39 -5.35 -12.49
C ALA A 334 -3.10 -6.12 -13.62
N PHE A 335 -4.32 -6.56 -13.35
CA PHE A 335 -5.21 -7.16 -14.34
C PHE A 335 -5.80 -6.09 -15.28
N LEU A 336 -6.19 -6.47 -16.49
CA LEU A 336 -6.88 -5.58 -17.45
C LEU A 336 -8.21 -5.08 -16.87
N THR A 337 -8.95 -5.97 -16.20
CA THR A 337 -10.20 -5.61 -15.51
C THR A 337 -9.98 -4.56 -14.45
N ASP A 338 -8.92 -4.65 -13.64
CA ASP A 338 -8.57 -3.67 -12.61
C ASP A 338 -8.31 -2.30 -13.23
N MET A 339 -7.59 -2.30 -14.36
CA MET A 339 -7.22 -1.08 -15.08
C MET A 339 -8.40 -0.46 -15.83
N ALA A 340 -9.28 -1.28 -16.42
CA ALA A 340 -10.48 -0.81 -17.08
C ALA A 340 -11.44 -0.12 -16.09
N ILE A 341 -11.69 -0.75 -14.95
CA ILE A 341 -12.52 -0.13 -13.89
C ILE A 341 -11.84 1.10 -13.30
N GLY A 342 -10.51 1.07 -13.12
CA GLY A 342 -9.73 2.24 -12.75
C GLY A 342 -9.90 3.41 -13.72
N ALA A 343 -9.78 3.16 -15.02
CA ALA A 343 -9.98 4.16 -16.06
C ALA A 343 -11.41 4.75 -16.04
N LEU A 344 -12.42 3.89 -15.90
CA LEU A 344 -13.82 4.32 -15.76
C LEU A 344 -14.03 5.18 -14.51
N LEU A 345 -13.46 4.81 -13.39
CA LEU A 345 -13.55 5.59 -12.15
C LEU A 345 -12.90 6.99 -12.31
N GLY A 346 -11.69 7.04 -12.87
CA GLY A 346 -11.01 8.31 -13.15
C GLY A 346 -11.78 9.19 -14.13
N ALA A 347 -12.30 8.58 -15.20
CA ALA A 347 -13.14 9.28 -16.18
C ALA A 347 -14.44 9.81 -15.56
N LEU A 348 -15.09 9.03 -14.69
CA LEU A 348 -16.31 9.44 -13.99
C LEU A 348 -16.08 10.65 -13.10
N VAL A 349 -14.99 10.66 -12.32
CA VAL A 349 -14.63 11.78 -11.45
C VAL A 349 -14.33 13.04 -12.29
N ALA A 350 -13.52 12.90 -13.34
CA ALA A 350 -13.23 14.02 -14.26
C ALA A 350 -14.50 14.56 -14.93
N TRP A 351 -15.34 13.66 -15.45
CA TRP A 351 -16.63 14.04 -16.07
C TRP A 351 -17.55 14.79 -15.12
N HIS A 352 -17.61 14.37 -13.85
CA HIS A 352 -18.41 15.03 -12.84
C HIS A 352 -17.95 16.48 -12.62
N ILE A 353 -16.64 16.72 -12.54
CA ILE A 353 -16.06 18.07 -12.43
C ILE A 353 -16.34 18.89 -13.67
N VAL A 354 -16.17 18.35 -14.87
CA VAL A 354 -16.46 19.02 -16.14
C VAL A 354 -17.94 19.41 -16.21
N ARG A 355 -18.84 18.51 -15.81
CA ARG A 355 -20.28 18.78 -15.76
C ARG A 355 -20.65 19.87 -14.76
N LEU A 356 -19.99 19.92 -13.60
CA LEU A 356 -20.20 20.97 -12.61
C LEU A 356 -19.69 22.33 -13.14
N ASP A 357 -18.56 22.33 -13.84
CA ASP A 357 -17.96 23.55 -14.42
C ASP A 357 -18.81 24.12 -15.59
N ALA A 358 -19.60 23.27 -16.25
CA ALA A 358 -20.52 23.69 -17.31
C ALA A 358 -21.83 24.34 -16.80
N LYS A 359 -22.14 24.24 -15.52
CA LYS A 359 -23.35 24.83 -14.94
C LYS A 359 -23.14 26.31 -14.66
N SER A 360 -23.98 27.18 -15.22
CA SER A 360 -23.89 28.63 -15.12
C SER A 360 -24.01 29.18 -13.70
N TYR A 361 -24.64 28.45 -12.79
CA TYR A 361 -24.85 28.87 -11.40
C TYR A 361 -23.79 28.31 -10.42
N THR A 362 -22.84 27.51 -10.90
CA THR A 362 -21.80 26.91 -10.05
C THR A 362 -20.43 27.32 -10.55
N ASP A 363 -19.77 28.23 -9.84
CA ASP A 363 -18.35 28.47 -10.09
C ASP A 363 -17.50 27.44 -9.35
N VAL A 364 -17.04 26.42 -10.08
CA VAL A 364 -16.20 25.34 -9.53
C VAL A 364 -14.89 25.87 -8.94
N ARG A 365 -14.39 27.03 -9.43
CA ARG A 365 -13.20 27.67 -8.87
C ARG A 365 -13.45 28.16 -7.45
N ILE A 366 -14.62 28.82 -7.23
CA ILE A 366 -15.03 29.26 -5.91
C ILE A 366 -15.32 28.06 -5.01
N LEU A 367 -16.02 27.05 -5.52
CA LEU A 367 -16.35 25.85 -4.76
C LEU A 367 -15.08 25.14 -4.26
N LEU A 368 -14.13 24.85 -5.15
CA LEU A 368 -12.90 24.12 -4.80
C LEU A 368 -11.86 25.00 -4.05
N SER A 369 -12.03 26.33 -4.04
CA SER A 369 -11.27 27.21 -3.13
C SER A 369 -11.97 27.42 -1.78
N SER A 370 -13.17 26.83 -1.58
CA SER A 370 -13.91 26.94 -0.34
C SER A 370 -13.33 26.05 0.75
N ARG A 371 -13.35 26.52 1.99
CA ARG A 371 -12.89 25.77 3.16
C ARG A 371 -13.74 24.52 3.39
N GLY A 372 -15.04 24.58 3.13
CA GLY A 372 -15.99 23.51 3.40
C GLY A 372 -15.68 22.22 2.65
N VAL A 373 -15.27 22.32 1.38
CA VAL A 373 -14.91 21.14 0.56
C VAL A 373 -13.71 20.40 1.15
N TRP A 374 -12.64 21.13 1.49
CA TRP A 374 -11.42 20.52 2.01
C TRP A 374 -11.59 19.98 3.42
N TRP A 375 -12.32 20.67 4.30
CA TRP A 375 -12.67 20.13 5.61
C TRP A 375 -13.59 18.92 5.52
N GLY A 376 -14.54 18.91 4.56
CA GLY A 376 -15.38 17.73 4.30
C GLY A 376 -14.54 16.52 3.88
N LEU A 377 -13.59 16.72 2.94
CA LEU A 377 -12.66 15.65 2.53
C LEU A 377 -11.72 15.22 3.67
N THR A 378 -11.28 16.16 4.50
CA THR A 378 -10.48 15.84 5.70
C THR A 378 -11.25 14.98 6.67
N LEU A 379 -12.54 15.29 6.90
CA LEU A 379 -13.41 14.49 7.76
C LEU A 379 -13.61 13.07 7.21
N VAL A 380 -13.80 12.95 5.89
CA VAL A 380 -13.89 11.64 5.22
C VAL A 380 -12.58 10.86 5.41
N ALA A 381 -11.43 11.48 5.18
CA ALA A 381 -10.13 10.82 5.38
C ALA A 381 -9.89 10.44 6.85
N ALA A 382 -10.33 11.26 7.80
CA ALA A 382 -10.26 10.93 9.23
C ALA A 382 -11.12 9.71 9.56
N LEU A 383 -12.35 9.66 9.03
CA LEU A 383 -13.22 8.50 9.18
C LEU A 383 -12.60 7.24 8.56
N LEU A 384 -12.02 7.35 7.37
CA LEU A 384 -11.35 6.22 6.71
C LEU A 384 -10.14 5.74 7.50
N ALA A 385 -9.33 6.66 8.05
CA ALA A 385 -8.18 6.31 8.87
C ALA A 385 -8.56 5.65 10.21
N THR A 386 -9.77 5.90 10.73
CA THR A 386 -10.28 5.20 11.93
C THR A 386 -10.92 3.85 11.59
N LEU A 387 -11.60 3.73 10.45
CA LEU A 387 -12.22 2.47 10.00
C LEU A 387 -11.16 1.46 9.51
N TRP A 388 -10.17 1.96 8.81
CA TRP A 388 -9.00 1.21 8.32
C TRP A 388 -7.73 1.93 8.75
N PRO A 389 -7.07 1.50 9.84
CA PRO A 389 -5.85 2.15 10.35
C PRO A 389 -4.63 1.86 9.46
N LEU A 390 -4.76 2.12 8.16
CA LEU A 390 -3.72 1.91 7.17
C LEU A 390 -2.81 3.14 7.05
N PRO A 391 -1.50 2.94 6.86
CA PRO A 391 -0.54 4.03 6.64
C PRO A 391 -0.97 4.99 5.51
N ILE A 392 -1.59 4.44 4.46
CA ILE A 392 -2.02 5.23 3.31
C ILE A 392 -3.16 6.20 3.65
N PHE A 393 -4.14 5.80 4.49
CA PHE A 393 -5.23 6.69 4.90
C PHE A 393 -4.73 7.75 5.89
N THR A 394 -3.78 7.40 6.77
CA THR A 394 -3.10 8.37 7.64
C THR A 394 -2.33 9.41 6.83
N ALA A 395 -1.63 9.00 5.77
CA ALA A 395 -0.94 9.90 4.85
C ALA A 395 -1.94 10.82 4.12
N TRP A 396 -3.07 10.30 3.61
CA TRP A 396 -4.11 11.12 3.00
C TRP A 396 -4.75 12.10 3.98
N LEU A 397 -4.95 11.71 5.24
CA LEU A 397 -5.43 12.62 6.28
C LEU A 397 -4.46 13.79 6.49
N ALA A 398 -3.15 13.52 6.59
CA ALA A 398 -2.12 14.54 6.74
C ALA A 398 -2.04 15.47 5.50
N ILE A 399 -2.16 14.92 4.29
CA ILE A 399 -2.24 15.68 3.03
C ILE A 399 -3.44 16.63 3.05
N LEU A 400 -4.62 16.16 3.44
CA LEU A 400 -5.86 16.94 3.43
C LEU A 400 -5.91 17.97 4.55
N LEU A 401 -5.37 17.67 5.74
CA LEU A 401 -5.16 18.68 6.79
C LEU A 401 -4.27 19.82 6.28
N THR A 402 -3.18 19.47 5.60
CA THR A 402 -2.28 20.49 5.01
C THR A 402 -2.97 21.29 3.91
N ALA A 403 -3.73 20.66 3.03
CA ALA A 403 -4.51 21.33 1.99
C ALA A 403 -5.53 22.29 2.60
N SER A 404 -6.27 21.85 3.64
CA SER A 404 -7.24 22.69 4.36
C SER A 404 -6.59 23.91 4.98
N ALA A 405 -5.41 23.76 5.59
CA ALA A 405 -4.63 24.86 6.14
C ALA A 405 -4.14 25.84 5.06
N LEU A 406 -3.68 25.34 3.92
CA LEU A 406 -3.22 26.16 2.78
C LEU A 406 -4.35 26.96 2.14
N VAL A 407 -5.55 26.40 2.05
CA VAL A 407 -6.74 27.10 1.55
C VAL A 407 -7.18 28.22 2.51
N MET A 408 -6.98 28.05 3.83
CA MET A 408 -7.27 29.08 4.82
C MET A 408 -6.35 30.29 4.70
N ALA A 409 -5.11 30.11 4.26
CA ALA A 409 -4.14 31.19 4.07
C ALA A 409 -4.42 31.90 2.76
N LYS A 410 -5.36 32.86 2.81
CA LYS A 410 -5.78 33.68 1.66
C LYS A 410 -4.60 34.27 0.90
N SER A 411 -4.60 34.03 -0.41
CA SER A 411 -3.74 34.75 -1.35
C SER A 411 -4.56 35.04 -2.61
N SER A 412 -4.98 36.29 -2.78
CA SER A 412 -5.86 36.72 -3.88
C SER A 412 -5.12 37.16 -5.16
N GLU A 413 -3.79 37.02 -5.22
CA GLU A 413 -2.99 37.53 -6.32
C GLU A 413 -2.73 36.49 -7.42
N SER A 414 -2.68 36.99 -8.67
CA SER A 414 -2.30 36.19 -9.83
C SER A 414 -0.86 35.68 -9.68
N LEU A 415 -0.66 34.37 -9.89
CA LEU A 415 0.65 33.77 -9.92
C LEU A 415 1.35 34.10 -11.25
N GLN A 416 2.41 34.91 -11.18
CA GLN A 416 3.31 35.13 -12.32
C GLN A 416 4.61 34.37 -12.05
N ILE A 417 4.70 33.13 -12.60
CA ILE A 417 5.87 32.29 -12.46
C ILE A 417 6.68 32.38 -13.74
N THR A 418 7.97 32.71 -13.66
CA THR A 418 8.87 32.65 -14.83
C THR A 418 9.27 31.19 -15.11
N PRO A 419 9.59 30.84 -16.38
CA PRO A 419 10.02 29.47 -16.72
C PRO A 419 11.20 28.96 -15.87
N GLN A 420 12.17 29.82 -15.62
CA GLN A 420 13.35 29.50 -14.81
C GLN A 420 12.98 29.15 -13.37
N ARG A 421 12.07 29.92 -12.76
CA ARG A 421 11.58 29.66 -11.40
C ARG A 421 10.75 28.38 -11.33
N MET A 422 9.95 28.07 -12.37
CA MET A 422 9.21 26.82 -12.46
C MET A 422 10.15 25.62 -12.44
N TRP A 423 11.22 25.62 -13.26
CA TRP A 423 12.21 24.56 -13.26
C TRP A 423 12.92 24.41 -11.92
N LEU A 424 13.30 25.52 -11.30
CA LEU A 424 13.92 25.52 -9.96
C LEU A 424 13.00 24.90 -8.91
N VAL A 425 11.71 25.24 -8.92
CA VAL A 425 10.71 24.63 -8.02
C VAL A 425 10.62 23.12 -8.23
N MET A 426 10.56 22.67 -9.49
CA MET A 426 10.51 21.22 -9.80
C MET A 426 11.75 20.48 -9.28
N ILE A 427 12.95 21.00 -9.56
CA ILE A 427 14.21 20.39 -9.12
C ILE A 427 14.29 20.33 -7.60
N LEU A 428 13.91 21.42 -6.92
CA LEU A 428 13.95 21.48 -5.46
C LEU A 428 12.95 20.50 -4.82
N LEU A 429 11.73 20.40 -5.34
CA LEU A 429 10.73 19.44 -4.85
C LEU A 429 11.19 17.99 -5.06
N LEU A 430 11.79 17.68 -6.20
CA LEU A 430 12.37 16.35 -6.46
C LEU A 430 13.55 16.07 -5.52
N ALA A 431 14.44 17.04 -5.31
CA ALA A 431 15.57 16.87 -4.38
C ALA A 431 15.08 16.63 -2.94
N ILE A 432 14.09 17.37 -2.46
CA ILE A 432 13.49 17.18 -1.14
C ILE A 432 12.82 15.79 -1.05
N ASN A 433 12.08 15.38 -2.08
CA ASN A 433 11.45 14.07 -2.11
C ASN A 433 12.49 12.92 -2.01
N GLN A 434 13.60 13.04 -2.75
CA GLN A 434 14.69 12.06 -2.67
C GLN A 434 15.42 12.11 -1.32
N GLY A 435 15.66 13.31 -0.79
CA GLY A 435 16.26 13.51 0.53
C GLY A 435 15.42 12.88 1.66
N LEU A 436 14.09 13.06 1.63
CA LEU A 436 13.18 12.42 2.58
C LEU A 436 13.17 10.88 2.41
N GLY A 437 13.19 10.39 1.17
CA GLY A 437 13.29 8.96 0.89
C GLY A 437 14.61 8.36 1.39
N PHE A 438 15.72 9.06 1.21
CA PHE A 438 17.02 8.64 1.77
C PHE A 438 17.01 8.73 3.30
N GLY A 439 16.45 9.79 3.88
CA GLY A 439 16.29 9.92 5.33
C GLY A 439 15.49 8.79 5.97
N ALA A 440 14.48 8.25 5.26
CA ALA A 440 13.68 7.13 5.72
C ALA A 440 14.51 5.86 5.95
N THR A 441 15.60 5.65 5.19
CA THR A 441 16.47 4.46 5.37
C THR A 441 17.20 4.45 6.70
N PHE A 442 17.49 5.61 7.29
CA PHE A 442 18.16 5.71 8.60
C PHE A 442 17.24 5.40 9.78
N VAL A 443 15.94 5.45 9.58
CA VAL A 443 14.94 5.18 10.63
C VAL A 443 14.18 3.89 10.42
N SER A 444 14.61 3.06 9.45
CA SER A 444 13.94 1.80 9.07
C SER A 444 13.86 0.76 10.19
N TYR A 445 14.69 0.88 11.23
CA TYR A 445 14.61 0.06 12.43
C TYR A 445 13.33 0.31 13.26
N SER A 446 12.69 1.47 13.12
CA SER A 446 11.48 1.85 13.85
C SER A 446 10.29 2.04 12.91
N SER A 447 9.25 1.19 13.05
CA SER A 447 8.00 1.34 12.28
C SER A 447 7.33 2.69 12.53
N VAL A 448 7.36 3.20 13.76
CA VAL A 448 6.75 4.50 14.12
C VAL A 448 7.47 5.65 13.42
N LEU A 449 8.81 5.69 13.47
CA LEU A 449 9.58 6.76 12.83
C LEU A 449 9.45 6.68 11.30
N SER A 450 9.49 5.48 10.73
CA SER A 450 9.28 5.27 9.30
C SER A 450 7.88 5.72 8.87
N LEU A 451 6.84 5.39 9.65
CA LEU A 451 5.47 5.85 9.40
C LEU A 451 5.36 7.38 9.47
N VAL A 452 6.01 8.02 10.44
CA VAL A 452 6.03 9.49 10.56
C VAL A 452 6.68 10.10 9.31
N VAL A 453 7.84 9.60 8.87
CA VAL A 453 8.55 10.13 7.70
C VAL A 453 7.70 9.98 6.43
N GLU A 454 7.10 8.82 6.19
CA GLU A 454 6.23 8.60 5.02
C GLU A 454 4.94 9.46 5.10
N THR A 455 4.38 9.65 6.29
CA THR A 455 3.17 10.48 6.48
C THR A 455 3.43 11.96 6.24
N ILE A 456 4.56 12.51 6.70
CA ILE A 456 4.88 13.95 6.53
C ILE A 456 5.49 14.29 5.17
N ARG A 457 5.88 13.30 4.37
CA ARG A 457 6.57 13.47 3.09
C ARG A 457 5.81 14.38 2.12
N PHE A 458 4.58 14.02 1.76
CA PHE A 458 3.76 14.84 0.85
C PHE A 458 3.27 16.15 1.47
N PRO A 459 2.83 16.24 2.73
CA PRO A 459 2.60 17.50 3.43
C PRO A 459 3.79 18.47 3.34
N THR A 460 5.01 18.00 3.59
CA THR A 460 6.21 18.83 3.47
C THR A 460 6.39 19.37 2.05
N LEU A 461 6.26 18.54 1.03
CA LEU A 461 6.33 18.96 -0.38
C LEU A 461 5.26 20.00 -0.71
N MET A 462 4.03 19.85 -0.21
CA MET A 462 2.94 20.81 -0.42
C MET A 462 3.22 22.16 0.24
N LEU A 463 3.75 22.16 1.47
CA LEU A 463 4.11 23.39 2.18
C LEU A 463 5.25 24.13 1.48
N VAL A 464 6.29 23.39 1.07
CA VAL A 464 7.42 23.95 0.32
C VAL A 464 6.95 24.50 -1.03
N PHE A 465 6.12 23.77 -1.76
CA PHE A 465 5.55 24.24 -3.01
C PHE A 465 4.75 25.51 -2.83
N ALA A 466 3.85 25.57 -1.85
CA ALA A 466 3.05 26.76 -1.56
C ALA A 466 3.93 27.95 -1.13
N TRP A 467 4.97 27.72 -0.35
CA TRP A 467 5.92 28.75 0.08
C TRP A 467 6.74 29.31 -1.10
N LEU A 468 7.26 28.41 -1.97
CA LEU A 468 7.98 28.82 -3.18
C LEU A 468 7.11 29.64 -4.12
N LEU A 469 5.86 29.22 -4.33
CA LEU A 469 4.89 29.99 -5.14
C LEU A 469 4.62 31.40 -4.57
N ARG A 470 4.66 31.58 -3.25
CA ARG A 470 4.52 32.88 -2.61
C ARG A 470 5.77 33.77 -2.80
N LYS A 471 6.98 33.17 -2.72
CA LYS A 471 8.24 33.92 -2.95
C LYS A 471 8.53 34.20 -4.43
N CYS A 472 7.93 33.45 -5.35
CA CYS A 472 8.06 33.65 -6.79
C CYS A 472 7.19 34.80 -7.31
N ARG A 473 6.50 35.54 -6.44
CA ARG A 473 5.84 36.80 -6.78
C ARG A 473 6.89 37.84 -7.08
N ALA A 474 6.78 38.47 -8.24
CA ALA A 474 7.65 39.58 -8.63
C ALA A 474 7.36 40.80 -7.78
#